data_0bf62d63526eabf9600156a050113d3d
#
_entry.id   0bf62d63526eabf9600156a050113d3d
#
_cell.length_a   1.000
_cell.length_b   1.000
_cell.length_c   1.000
_cell.angle_alpha   90.00
_cell.angle_beta   90.00
_cell.angle_gamma   90.00
#
_symmetry.space_group_name_H-M   'P 1'
#
loop_
_entity.id
_entity.type
_entity.pdbx_description
1 polymer ?
#
loop_
_entity_poly.entity_id
_entity_poly.type
_entity_poly.pdbx_seq_one_letter_code
_entity_poly.pdbx_strand_id
1 'polypeptide(L)'
;MQRLQKSLQSHGATDDCPHPALLNAVFLLACHFSRSSFCSKLEPLFLARTLHQVAIALDRTDRLVDIVQASCLLAIYFYLNCQISDGYRQAFSAARLVTALGLHQIDITTVGMPNHLWGNLKEEEEQGQKIHAFWQTYMVDRYWSTVYNLQSALPEFCGMCERITTPLPETAETLDSVSKDTIYSLFLDFPYAFFRF
;
A
#
# COMPACT_ATOMS: atom_id res chain seq x y z
N MET A 1 -7.77 -3.27 -2.85
CA MET A 1 -8.37 -4.56 -2.47
C MET A 1 -9.40 -5.07 -3.48
N GLN A 2 -10.38 -4.25 -3.92
CA GLN A 2 -11.36 -4.66 -4.95
C GLN A 2 -10.71 -5.17 -6.25
N ARG A 3 -9.62 -4.57 -6.68
CA ARG A 3 -8.88 -4.97 -7.89
C ARG A 3 -8.22 -6.34 -7.73
N LEU A 4 -7.68 -6.64 -6.54
CA LEU A 4 -7.14 -7.97 -6.21
C LEU A 4 -8.23 -9.04 -6.24
N GLN A 5 -9.43 -8.75 -5.72
CA GLN A 5 -10.56 -9.68 -5.76
C GLN A 5 -11.08 -9.91 -7.19
N LYS A 6 -11.20 -8.84 -8.00
CA LYS A 6 -11.60 -8.94 -9.41
C LYS A 6 -10.60 -9.74 -10.24
N SER A 7 -9.28 -9.53 -10.06
CA SER A 7 -8.27 -10.23 -10.86
C SER A 7 -8.11 -11.70 -10.48
N LEU A 8 -8.41 -12.09 -9.24
CA LEU A 8 -8.46 -13.49 -8.83
C LEU A 8 -9.69 -14.22 -9.42
N GLN A 9 -10.75 -13.49 -9.80
CA GLN A 9 -11.96 -14.04 -10.39
C GLN A 9 -11.95 -14.05 -11.93
N SER A 10 -11.11 -13.23 -12.58
CA SER A 10 -11.01 -13.15 -14.04
C SER A 10 -9.77 -13.85 -14.56
N HIS A 11 -9.92 -15.01 -15.17
CA HIS A 11 -8.86 -15.74 -15.90
C HIS A 11 -8.56 -15.12 -17.29
N GLY A 12 -8.72 -13.81 -17.48
CA GLY A 12 -8.45 -13.10 -18.72
C GLY A 12 -7.31 -12.11 -18.55
N ALA A 13 -6.30 -12.19 -19.40
CA ALA A 13 -5.21 -11.23 -19.48
C ALA A 13 -5.79 -9.85 -19.85
N THR A 14 -6.14 -9.07 -18.85
CA THR A 14 -6.55 -7.68 -18.99
C THR A 14 -5.54 -6.80 -18.24
N ASP A 15 -5.34 -5.60 -18.72
CA ASP A 15 -4.49 -4.51 -18.18
C ASP A 15 -4.79 -4.17 -16.69
N ASP A 16 -5.78 -4.81 -16.12
CA ASP A 16 -6.33 -4.62 -14.76
C ASP A 16 -5.67 -5.50 -13.68
N CYS A 17 -4.73 -6.39 -14.04
CA CYS A 17 -4.07 -7.26 -13.06
C CYS A 17 -3.02 -6.44 -12.27
N PRO A 18 -3.00 -6.49 -10.91
CA PRO A 18 -1.98 -5.82 -10.12
C PRO A 18 -0.57 -6.28 -10.50
N HIS A 19 0.42 -5.39 -10.32
CA HIS A 19 1.81 -5.74 -10.60
C HIS A 19 2.26 -6.97 -9.78
N PRO A 20 3.06 -7.88 -10.36
CA PRO A 20 3.50 -9.11 -9.67
C PRO A 20 4.19 -8.85 -8.32
N ALA A 21 4.88 -7.73 -8.16
CA ALA A 21 5.48 -7.33 -6.88
C ALA A 21 4.41 -7.18 -5.79
N LEU A 22 3.30 -6.50 -6.08
CA LEU A 22 2.21 -6.30 -5.13
C LEU A 22 1.53 -7.62 -4.78
N LEU A 23 1.27 -8.47 -5.77
CA LEU A 23 0.68 -9.80 -5.53
C LEU A 23 1.58 -10.67 -4.64
N ASN A 24 2.88 -10.72 -4.94
CA ASN A 24 3.82 -11.50 -4.11
C ASN A 24 3.95 -10.93 -2.69
N ALA A 25 3.89 -9.60 -2.50
CA ALA A 25 3.89 -8.97 -1.17
C ALA A 25 2.64 -9.35 -0.36
N VAL A 26 1.47 -9.38 -1.00
CA VAL A 26 0.23 -9.84 -0.36
C VAL A 26 0.32 -11.31 0.03
N PHE A 27 0.83 -12.18 -0.86
CA PHE A 27 1.01 -13.59 -0.52
C PHE A 27 2.05 -13.80 0.58
N LEU A 28 3.10 -13.00 0.62
CA LEU A 28 4.10 -13.01 1.70
C LEU A 28 3.45 -12.78 3.06
N LEU A 29 2.67 -11.70 3.19
CA LEU A 29 1.97 -11.40 4.44
C LEU A 29 0.88 -12.44 4.76
N ALA A 30 0.15 -12.92 3.76
CA ALA A 30 -0.82 -14.00 3.95
C ALA A 30 -0.16 -15.27 4.49
N CYS A 31 1.04 -15.63 4.00
CA CYS A 31 1.81 -16.75 4.53
C CYS A 31 2.29 -16.49 5.96
N HIS A 32 2.77 -15.27 6.22
CA HIS A 32 3.26 -14.88 7.54
C HIS A 32 2.16 -14.96 8.62
N PHE A 33 0.95 -14.50 8.32
CA PHE A 33 -0.18 -14.57 9.25
C PHE A 33 -0.86 -15.93 9.28
N SER A 34 -0.59 -16.80 8.30
CA SER A 34 -1.11 -18.16 8.30
C SER A 34 -0.39 -19.00 9.34
N ARG A 35 -1.14 -19.65 10.21
CA ARG A 35 -0.58 -20.59 11.19
C ARG A 35 -0.19 -21.95 10.59
N SER A 36 -0.25 -22.08 9.25
CA SER A 36 0.08 -23.32 8.55
C SER A 36 1.60 -23.45 8.35
N SER A 37 2.16 -24.57 8.76
CA SER A 37 3.59 -24.87 8.52
C SER A 37 3.95 -24.96 7.03
N PHE A 38 2.99 -25.21 6.16
CA PHE A 38 3.17 -25.18 4.71
C PHE A 38 3.36 -23.74 4.21
N CYS A 39 2.51 -22.81 4.65
CA CYS A 39 2.60 -21.40 4.26
C CYS A 39 3.91 -20.77 4.76
N SER A 40 4.33 -21.08 5.97
CA SER A 40 5.58 -20.56 6.53
C SER A 40 6.82 -20.97 5.71
N LYS A 41 6.81 -22.15 5.07
CA LYS A 41 7.90 -22.58 4.17
C LYS A 41 7.92 -21.78 2.85
N LEU A 42 6.83 -21.13 2.47
CA LEU A 42 6.74 -20.34 1.25
C LEU A 42 7.14 -18.87 1.46
N GLU A 43 7.21 -18.38 2.70
CA GLU A 43 7.61 -17.00 3.01
C GLU A 43 8.92 -16.60 2.35
N PRO A 44 10.03 -17.36 2.44
CA PRO A 44 11.29 -16.97 1.81
C PRO A 44 11.18 -16.84 0.29
N LEU A 45 10.35 -17.68 -0.33
CA LEU A 45 10.13 -17.65 -1.77
C LEU A 45 9.39 -16.38 -2.19
N PHE A 46 8.29 -16.03 -1.49
CA PHE A 46 7.54 -14.83 -1.79
C PHE A 46 8.33 -13.57 -1.47
N LEU A 47 9.13 -13.57 -0.40
CA LEU A 47 10.03 -12.48 -0.05
C LEU A 47 11.04 -12.22 -1.18
N ALA A 48 11.76 -13.27 -1.62
CA ALA A 48 12.73 -13.15 -2.69
C ALA A 48 12.11 -12.66 -4.00
N ARG A 49 10.93 -13.19 -4.37
CA ARG A 49 10.19 -12.77 -5.56
C ARG A 49 9.75 -11.30 -5.47
N THR A 50 9.22 -10.87 -4.33
CA THR A 50 8.78 -9.49 -4.14
C THR A 50 9.95 -8.53 -4.29
N LEU A 51 11.07 -8.78 -3.60
CA LEU A 51 12.27 -7.93 -3.68
C LEU A 51 12.81 -7.85 -5.11
N HIS A 52 12.86 -8.97 -5.82
CA HIS A 52 13.32 -9.01 -7.21
C HIS A 52 12.38 -8.23 -8.15
N GLN A 53 11.06 -8.39 -8.00
CA GLN A 53 10.08 -7.70 -8.84
C GLN A 53 10.04 -6.19 -8.56
N VAL A 54 10.18 -5.78 -7.29
CA VAL A 54 10.30 -4.36 -6.92
C VAL A 54 11.53 -3.75 -7.60
N ALA A 55 12.69 -4.41 -7.55
CA ALA A 55 13.90 -3.91 -8.17
C ALA A 55 13.75 -3.74 -9.71
N ILE A 56 13.17 -4.73 -10.39
CA ILE A 56 12.92 -4.66 -11.85
C ILE A 56 11.94 -3.54 -12.20
N ALA A 57 10.85 -3.41 -11.42
CA ALA A 57 9.83 -2.41 -11.67
C ALA A 57 10.35 -0.98 -11.46
N LEU A 58 11.22 -0.78 -10.46
CA LEU A 58 11.90 0.51 -10.25
C LEU A 58 12.83 0.87 -11.40
N ASP A 59 13.57 -0.11 -11.92
CA ASP A 59 14.47 0.10 -13.06
C ASP A 59 13.69 0.46 -14.33
N ARG A 60 12.52 -0.14 -14.53
CA ARG A 60 11.65 0.09 -15.69
C ARG A 60 10.65 1.22 -15.50
N THR A 61 10.55 1.78 -14.31
CA THR A 61 9.51 2.76 -13.93
C THR A 61 8.08 2.29 -14.22
N ASP A 62 7.84 0.99 -14.01
CA ASP A 62 6.56 0.36 -14.31
C ASP A 62 5.64 0.35 -13.09
N ARG A 63 4.41 0.84 -13.28
CA ARG A 63 3.30 0.78 -12.32
C ARG A 63 3.72 1.17 -10.89
N LEU A 64 4.36 2.32 -10.76
CA LEU A 64 5.01 2.77 -9.52
C LEU A 64 4.07 2.87 -8.31
N VAL A 65 2.77 3.07 -8.50
CA VAL A 65 1.78 3.05 -7.41
C VAL A 65 1.69 1.66 -6.77
N ASP A 66 1.66 0.59 -7.58
CA ASP A 66 1.67 -0.79 -7.10
C ASP A 66 3.00 -1.08 -6.35
N ILE A 67 4.11 -0.48 -6.80
CA ILE A 67 5.43 -0.65 -6.16
C ILE A 67 5.48 0.07 -4.81
N VAL A 68 4.88 1.26 -4.69
CA VAL A 68 4.72 1.94 -3.39
C VAL A 68 3.99 1.02 -2.42
N GLN A 69 2.85 0.45 -2.83
CA GLN A 69 2.07 -0.45 -1.98
C GLN A 69 2.86 -1.73 -1.62
N ALA A 70 3.56 -2.34 -2.58
CA ALA A 70 4.40 -3.51 -2.33
C ALA A 70 5.53 -3.20 -1.34
N SER A 71 6.18 -2.03 -1.45
CA SER A 71 7.23 -1.59 -0.53
C SER A 71 6.69 -1.36 0.89
N CYS A 72 5.48 -0.82 1.02
CA CYS A 72 4.80 -0.69 2.32
C CYS A 72 4.54 -2.07 2.96
N LEU A 73 4.05 -3.04 2.19
CA LEU A 73 3.81 -4.39 2.69
C LEU A 73 5.12 -5.11 3.08
N LEU A 74 6.20 -4.90 2.31
CA LEU A 74 7.53 -5.38 2.67
C LEU A 74 8.04 -4.74 3.96
N ALA A 75 7.85 -3.43 4.14
CA ALA A 75 8.23 -2.74 5.37
C ALA A 75 7.52 -3.35 6.58
N ILE A 76 6.21 -3.57 6.48
CA ILE A 76 5.41 -4.23 7.53
C ILE A 76 5.98 -5.62 7.83
N TYR A 77 6.23 -6.44 6.80
CA TYR A 77 6.80 -7.78 6.98
C TYR A 77 8.12 -7.76 7.74
N PHE A 78 9.04 -6.87 7.37
CA PHE A 78 10.34 -6.75 8.03
C PHE A 78 10.23 -6.25 9.47
N TYR A 79 9.37 -5.27 9.74
CA TYR A 79 9.13 -4.78 11.10
C TYR A 79 8.54 -5.87 12.01
N LEU A 80 7.59 -6.67 11.49
CA LEU A 80 7.01 -7.81 12.22
C LEU A 80 8.06 -8.86 12.58
N ASN A 81 9.07 -9.04 11.74
CA ASN A 81 10.19 -9.94 11.99
C ASN A 81 11.35 -9.28 12.76
N CYS A 82 11.12 -8.11 13.37
CA CYS A 82 12.15 -7.34 14.09
C CYS A 82 13.39 -6.97 13.24
N GLN A 83 13.26 -6.98 11.92
CA GLN A 83 14.29 -6.57 10.97
C GLN A 83 14.15 -5.06 10.70
N ILE A 84 14.40 -4.25 11.73
CA ILE A 84 14.09 -2.81 11.76
C ILE A 84 14.77 -2.05 10.62
N SER A 85 16.05 -2.33 10.35
CA SER A 85 16.81 -1.66 9.29
C SER A 85 16.24 -1.90 7.90
N ASP A 86 15.81 -3.14 7.62
CA ASP A 86 15.22 -3.49 6.34
C ASP A 86 13.81 -2.92 6.21
N GLY A 87 13.02 -2.94 7.29
CA GLY A 87 11.71 -2.31 7.35
C GLY A 87 11.80 -0.81 7.09
N TYR A 88 12.74 -0.11 7.77
CA TYR A 88 12.95 1.32 7.58
C TYR A 88 13.39 1.64 6.14
N ARG A 89 14.29 0.85 5.56
CA ARG A 89 14.72 1.02 4.16
C ARG A 89 13.57 0.92 3.17
N GLN A 90 12.66 -0.04 3.36
CA GLN A 90 11.49 -0.20 2.50
C GLN A 90 10.47 0.94 2.71
N ALA A 91 10.20 1.33 3.94
CA ALA A 91 9.33 2.47 4.25
C ALA A 91 9.89 3.78 3.67
N PHE A 92 11.20 4.01 3.80
CA PHE A 92 11.87 5.17 3.22
C PHE A 92 11.78 5.18 1.68
N SER A 93 11.97 4.02 1.03
CA SER A 93 11.81 3.88 -0.42
C SER A 93 10.39 4.23 -0.86
N ALA A 94 9.37 3.70 -0.17
CA ALA A 94 7.97 4.02 -0.44
C ALA A 94 7.68 5.52 -0.27
N ALA A 95 8.17 6.13 0.82
CA ALA A 95 8.01 7.55 1.10
C ALA A 95 8.63 8.44 0.00
N ARG A 96 9.83 8.09 -0.46
CA ARG A 96 10.50 8.82 -1.56
C ARG A 96 9.75 8.69 -2.88
N LEU A 97 9.20 7.52 -3.19
CA LEU A 97 8.37 7.32 -4.39
C LEU A 97 7.07 8.12 -4.30
N VAL A 98 6.39 8.11 -3.16
CA VAL A 98 5.17 8.90 -2.93
C VAL A 98 5.42 10.38 -3.17
N THR A 99 6.54 10.91 -2.65
CA THR A 99 6.92 12.31 -2.84
C THR A 99 7.27 12.59 -4.31
N ALA A 100 8.05 11.71 -4.95
CA ALA A 100 8.46 11.87 -6.35
C ALA A 100 7.27 11.79 -7.33
N LEU A 101 6.25 10.99 -7.00
CA LEU A 101 5.02 10.87 -7.78
C LEU A 101 3.99 11.97 -7.46
N GLY A 102 4.27 12.86 -6.51
CA GLY A 102 3.36 13.93 -6.10
C GLY A 102 2.09 13.44 -5.43
N LEU A 103 2.07 12.21 -4.88
CA LEU A 103 0.86 11.61 -4.29
C LEU A 103 0.42 12.32 -3.00
N HIS A 104 1.24 13.15 -2.41
CA HIS A 104 0.91 13.98 -1.25
C HIS A 104 0.12 15.25 -1.63
N GLN A 105 0.03 15.58 -2.92
CA GLN A 105 -0.59 16.80 -3.45
C GLN A 105 -1.65 16.49 -4.52
N ILE A 106 -2.46 15.47 -4.28
CA ILE A 106 -3.58 15.13 -5.19
C ILE A 106 -4.70 16.16 -4.97
N ASP A 107 -5.01 16.93 -6.02
CA ASP A 107 -6.09 17.91 -6.02
C ASP A 107 -7.35 17.29 -6.64
N ILE A 108 -8.44 17.25 -5.88
CA ILE A 108 -9.74 16.74 -6.35
C ILE A 108 -10.50 17.82 -7.16
N THR A 109 -10.13 19.09 -7.05
CA THR A 109 -10.90 20.16 -7.71
C THR A 109 -10.90 20.04 -9.22
N THR A 110 -9.94 19.33 -9.79
CA THR A 110 -9.88 19.02 -11.22
C THR A 110 -10.77 17.86 -11.65
N VAL A 111 -11.23 17.02 -10.72
CA VAL A 111 -12.06 15.83 -10.99
C VAL A 111 -13.57 16.12 -10.83
N GLY A 112 -13.92 17.20 -10.15
CA GLY A 112 -15.30 17.50 -9.70
C GLY A 112 -16.15 18.37 -10.60
N MET A 113 -15.82 18.57 -11.89
CA MET A 113 -16.77 19.21 -12.81
C MET A 113 -17.75 18.17 -13.38
N PRO A 114 -19.06 18.27 -13.05
CA PRO A 114 -20.07 17.30 -13.48
C PRO A 114 -20.48 17.45 -14.95
N ASN A 115 -19.51 17.72 -15.84
CA ASN A 115 -19.80 17.95 -17.26
C ASN A 115 -19.58 16.71 -18.16
N HIS A 116 -19.23 15.56 -17.60
CA HIS A 116 -19.17 14.34 -18.40
C HIS A 116 -20.14 13.30 -17.85
N LEU A 117 -21.28 13.15 -18.54
CA LEU A 117 -22.27 12.09 -18.35
C LEU A 117 -21.67 10.68 -18.49
N TRP A 118 -20.33 10.57 -18.70
CA TRP A 118 -19.55 9.35 -18.86
C TRP A 118 -18.18 9.57 -18.21
N GLY A 119 -18.15 9.88 -16.89
CA GLY A 119 -16.89 9.87 -16.12
C GLY A 119 -16.17 8.56 -16.36
N ASN A 120 -14.88 8.62 -16.74
CA ASN A 120 -14.06 7.43 -16.95
C ASN A 120 -13.89 6.72 -15.61
N LEU A 121 -14.69 5.69 -15.35
CA LEU A 121 -14.61 4.86 -14.13
C LEU A 121 -13.20 4.38 -13.85
N LYS A 122 -12.37 4.23 -14.89
CA LYS A 122 -10.95 3.88 -14.76
C LYS A 122 -10.12 5.00 -14.14
N GLU A 123 -10.36 6.25 -14.51
CA GLU A 123 -9.62 7.39 -13.96
C GLU A 123 -9.95 7.60 -12.48
N GLU A 124 -11.22 7.41 -12.09
CA GLU A 124 -11.65 7.46 -10.69
C GLU A 124 -11.01 6.32 -9.86
N GLU A 125 -10.97 5.11 -10.42
CA GLU A 125 -10.33 3.96 -9.77
C GLU A 125 -8.82 4.15 -9.61
N GLU A 126 -8.12 4.68 -10.63
CA GLU A 126 -6.71 5.01 -10.55
C GLU A 126 -6.41 6.13 -9.55
N GLN A 127 -7.26 7.15 -9.51
CA GLN A 127 -7.16 8.23 -8.52
C GLN A 127 -7.33 7.69 -7.10
N GLY A 128 -8.34 6.86 -6.88
CA GLY A 128 -8.56 6.19 -5.60
C GLY A 128 -7.36 5.37 -5.16
N GLN A 129 -6.72 4.64 -6.09
CA GLN A 129 -5.51 3.87 -5.79
C GLN A 129 -4.32 4.76 -5.38
N LYS A 130 -4.14 5.91 -6.04
CA LYS A 130 -3.09 6.89 -5.67
C LYS A 130 -3.31 7.44 -4.27
N ILE A 131 -4.55 7.82 -3.95
CA ILE A 131 -4.94 8.30 -2.61
C ILE A 131 -4.66 7.22 -1.56
N HIS A 132 -5.10 5.98 -1.81
CA HIS A 132 -4.85 4.86 -0.90
C HIS A 132 -3.36 4.57 -0.71
N ALA A 133 -2.55 4.59 -1.79
CA ALA A 133 -1.11 4.36 -1.70
C ALA A 133 -0.41 5.44 -0.86
N PHE A 134 -0.81 6.71 -1.00
CA PHE A 134 -0.30 7.80 -0.15
C PHE A 134 -0.61 7.54 1.32
N TRP A 135 -1.89 7.35 1.67
CA TRP A 135 -2.28 7.19 3.07
C TRP A 135 -1.75 5.90 3.69
N GLN A 136 -1.63 4.82 2.92
CA GLN A 136 -0.96 3.60 3.36
C GLN A 136 0.50 3.88 3.75
N THR A 137 1.24 4.60 2.91
CA THR A 137 2.63 4.97 3.18
C THR A 137 2.73 5.85 4.42
N TYR A 138 1.86 6.86 4.52
CA TYR A 138 1.81 7.76 5.67
C TYR A 138 1.58 7.01 6.98
N MET A 139 0.61 6.10 7.00
CA MET A 139 0.30 5.30 8.19
C MET A 139 1.44 4.37 8.58
N VAL A 140 2.05 3.67 7.60
CA VAL A 140 3.20 2.78 7.84
C VAL A 140 4.36 3.58 8.42
N ASP A 141 4.71 4.71 7.80
CA ASP A 141 5.80 5.56 8.25
C ASP A 141 5.57 6.08 9.68
N ARG A 142 4.41 6.67 9.96
CA ARG A 142 4.11 7.26 11.28
C ARG A 142 4.02 6.22 12.38
N TYR A 143 3.34 5.10 12.13
CA TYR A 143 3.17 4.04 13.12
C TYR A 143 4.52 3.45 13.53
N TRP A 144 5.32 2.99 12.56
CA TRP A 144 6.57 2.30 12.86
C TRP A 144 7.68 3.25 13.33
N SER A 145 7.70 4.50 12.87
CA SER A 145 8.60 5.53 13.43
C SER A 145 8.32 5.76 14.90
N THR A 146 7.06 5.77 15.32
CA THR A 146 6.68 5.91 16.72
C THR A 146 7.05 4.67 17.53
N VAL A 147 6.73 3.47 17.02
CA VAL A 147 7.00 2.19 17.74
C VAL A 147 8.49 1.98 18.00
N TYR A 148 9.33 2.28 17.01
CA TYR A 148 10.78 2.04 17.11
C TYR A 148 11.60 3.31 17.40
N ASN A 149 10.94 4.43 17.66
CA ASN A 149 11.59 5.73 17.89
C ASN A 149 12.56 6.09 16.74
N LEU A 150 12.13 5.92 15.51
CA LEU A 150 12.87 6.24 14.29
C LEU A 150 12.46 7.62 13.78
N GLN A 151 13.34 8.23 13.00
CA GLN A 151 12.96 9.42 12.24
C GLN A 151 11.95 9.04 11.15
N SER A 152 10.86 9.81 11.02
CA SER A 152 9.90 9.64 9.94
C SER A 152 10.57 9.77 8.57
N ALA A 153 10.27 8.88 7.65
CA ALA A 153 10.78 8.91 6.29
C ALA A 153 10.07 9.97 5.43
N LEU A 154 8.79 10.24 5.74
CA LEU A 154 8.07 11.37 5.17
C LEU A 154 8.47 12.63 5.93
N PRO A 155 8.90 13.70 5.23
CA PRO A 155 9.26 14.96 5.88
C PRO A 155 8.05 15.49 6.67
N GLU A 156 8.31 16.15 7.78
CA GLU A 156 7.29 16.97 8.39
C GLU A 156 6.98 18.10 7.42
N PHE A 157 5.79 18.04 6.80
CA PHE A 157 5.34 19.05 5.83
C PHE A 157 5.12 20.38 6.53
N CYS A 158 6.21 21.02 6.90
CA CYS A 158 6.26 22.24 7.71
C CYS A 158 6.50 23.50 6.86
N GLY A 159 6.25 23.47 5.55
CA GLY A 159 6.46 24.61 4.66
C GLY A 159 5.29 24.87 3.73
N MET A 160 5.18 26.10 3.21
CA MET A 160 4.12 26.46 2.25
C MET A 160 4.14 25.63 0.97
N CYS A 161 5.28 25.01 0.63
CA CYS A 161 5.47 24.25 -0.62
C CYS A 161 5.19 22.74 -0.52
N GLU A 162 5.03 22.22 0.70
CA GLU A 162 4.95 20.76 0.93
C GLU A 162 3.69 20.37 1.72
N ARG A 163 2.62 21.11 1.56
CA ARG A 163 1.36 20.82 2.25
C ARG A 163 0.72 19.56 1.66
N ILE A 164 0.27 18.65 2.52
CA ILE A 164 -0.59 17.54 2.12
C ILE A 164 -1.95 18.12 1.70
N THR A 165 -2.28 17.96 0.43
CA THR A 165 -3.60 18.33 -0.13
C THR A 165 -4.41 17.10 -0.52
N THR A 166 -3.77 15.92 -0.51
CA THR A 166 -4.43 14.66 -0.82
C THR A 166 -5.56 14.38 0.17
N PRO A 167 -6.79 14.19 -0.32
CA PRO A 167 -7.95 13.94 0.52
C PRO A 167 -7.78 12.65 1.32
N LEU A 168 -8.49 12.55 2.42
CA LEU A 168 -8.64 11.27 3.10
C LEU A 168 -9.34 10.28 2.16
N PRO A 169 -8.97 9.00 2.19
CA PRO A 169 -9.73 7.99 1.46
C PRO A 169 -11.17 8.07 1.96
N GLU A 170 -12.10 8.25 1.05
CA GLU A 170 -13.52 8.20 1.40
C GLU A 170 -13.75 6.89 2.13
N THR A 171 -14.13 7.01 3.39
CA THR A 171 -14.65 5.86 4.10
C THR A 171 -15.87 5.46 3.31
N ALA A 172 -15.77 4.31 2.64
CA ALA A 172 -16.83 3.80 1.78
C ALA A 172 -18.09 3.53 2.62
N GLU A 173 -18.83 4.59 2.94
CA GLU A 173 -20.14 4.48 3.59
C GLU A 173 -21.18 3.86 2.67
N THR A 174 -20.81 3.64 1.41
CA THR A 174 -21.65 3.05 0.37
C THR A 174 -21.24 1.65 -0.08
N LEU A 175 -20.18 1.07 0.45
CA LEU A 175 -19.79 -0.31 0.16
C LEU A 175 -20.16 -1.22 1.32
N ASP A 176 -21.02 -2.19 0.99
CA ASP A 176 -21.57 -3.23 1.84
C ASP A 176 -20.72 -3.63 3.04
N SER A 177 -21.38 -3.76 4.17
CA SER A 177 -20.85 -3.97 5.53
C SER A 177 -19.85 -5.13 5.74
N VAL A 178 -19.60 -5.94 4.72
CA VAL A 178 -18.69 -7.11 4.78
C VAL A 178 -17.21 -6.73 4.50
N SER A 179 -16.97 -5.59 3.85
CA SER A 179 -15.62 -5.17 3.42
C SER A 179 -14.90 -4.30 4.46
N LYS A 180 -15.64 -3.66 5.37
CA LYS A 180 -15.08 -2.74 6.39
C LYS A 180 -14.28 -3.46 7.46
N ASP A 181 -14.74 -4.63 7.91
CA ASP A 181 -14.13 -5.32 9.04
C ASP A 181 -12.77 -5.94 8.72
N THR A 182 -12.51 -6.31 7.47
CA THR A 182 -11.29 -7.04 7.12
C THR A 182 -10.09 -6.12 6.91
N ILE A 183 -10.28 -4.90 6.42
CA ILE A 183 -9.18 -3.96 6.13
C ILE A 183 -8.88 -3.10 7.35
N TYR A 184 -9.91 -2.63 8.05
CA TYR A 184 -9.71 -1.92 9.31
C TYR A 184 -9.22 -2.86 10.41
N SER A 185 -9.65 -4.12 10.46
CA SER A 185 -9.10 -5.09 11.40
C SER A 185 -7.64 -5.45 11.08
N LEU A 186 -7.24 -5.56 9.81
CA LEU A 186 -5.84 -5.73 9.44
C LEU A 186 -4.94 -4.53 9.81
N PHE A 187 -5.47 -3.32 9.85
CA PHE A 187 -4.70 -2.11 10.16
C PHE A 187 -4.95 -1.51 11.56
N LEU A 188 -6.13 -1.69 12.15
CA LEU A 188 -6.46 -1.21 13.49
C LEU A 188 -6.35 -2.29 14.56
N ASP A 189 -6.60 -3.56 14.25
CA ASP A 189 -6.34 -4.69 15.15
C ASP A 189 -4.86 -5.11 15.16
N PHE A 190 -4.05 -4.57 14.25
CA PHE A 190 -2.61 -4.77 14.20
C PHE A 190 -1.91 -4.45 15.55
N PRO A 191 -2.24 -3.34 16.26
CA PRO A 191 -1.70 -3.10 17.58
C PRO A 191 -2.24 -4.07 18.64
N TYR A 192 -3.51 -4.45 18.57
CA TYR A 192 -4.14 -5.31 19.57
C TYR A 192 -3.77 -6.79 19.45
N ALA A 193 -3.48 -7.28 18.26
CA ALA A 193 -2.98 -8.65 18.08
C ALA A 193 -1.53 -8.81 18.57
N PHE A 194 -0.75 -7.73 18.62
CA PHE A 194 0.65 -7.74 19.04
C PHE A 194 0.84 -7.62 20.56
N PHE A 195 -0.11 -7.03 21.28
CA PHE A 195 -0.04 -6.87 22.76
C PHE A 195 -0.72 -8.00 23.53
N ARG A 196 -1.13 -9.09 22.89
CA ARG A 196 -1.65 -10.30 23.53
C ARG A 196 -0.61 -11.42 23.58
N PHE A 197 0.58 -11.10 24.08
CA PHE A 197 1.52 -12.11 24.62
C PHE A 197 1.96 -11.67 26.00
#